data_a82be79155f8ea7e7c994a60f760e5ce
#
_entry.id   a82be79155f8ea7e7c994a60f760e5ce
#
_cell.length_a   1.000
_cell.length_b   1.000
_cell.length_c   1.000
_cell.angle_alpha   90.00
_cell.angle_beta   90.00
_cell.angle_gamma   90.00
#
_symmetry.space_group_name_H-M   'P 1'
#
loop_
_entity.id
_entity.type
_entity.pdbx_description
1 polymer ?
#
loop_
_entity_poly.entity_id
_entity_poly.type
_entity_poly.pdbx_seq_one_letter_code
_entity_poly.pdbx_strand_id
1 'polypeptide(L)'
;MKKVLVLEDESSIRSFIVINLRRAGYEVIEAGTGEEALEMLQQHSDIRVALLDVMLPGIDGFEVCRRIRATNSRIGIIMLTARSQEMDKVTGLMTGADDYVTKPFSPAELTARVDALMRRNGGSMEERSGEISQPPFLLNTRNRTLEKNGKPVKLTQVEYSIMRMFMENPGKALSREEILDLVWGRDYFGELKIVDVNIRRLRLKIEDNATNPTFISTVWGYG
;
A
#
# COMPACT_ATOMS: atom_id res chain seq x y z
N MET A 1 3.19 -9.07 18.52
CA MET A 1 3.46 -9.75 17.23
C MET A 1 2.87 -8.89 16.10
N LYS A 2 3.38 -9.02 14.87
CA LYS A 2 2.84 -8.28 13.71
C LYS A 2 1.63 -9.02 13.17
N LYS A 3 0.45 -8.37 13.16
CA LYS A 3 -0.81 -8.98 12.75
C LYS A 3 -1.14 -8.73 11.28
N VAL A 4 -1.60 -9.79 10.60
CA VAL A 4 -2.06 -9.79 9.21
C VAL A 4 -3.49 -10.31 9.17
N LEU A 5 -4.38 -9.61 8.48
CA LEU A 5 -5.70 -10.11 8.11
C LEU A 5 -5.60 -10.84 6.77
N VAL A 6 -6.24 -12.00 6.67
CA VAL A 6 -6.37 -12.77 5.43
C VAL A 6 -7.86 -12.97 5.14
N LEU A 7 -8.33 -12.33 4.06
CA LEU A 7 -9.68 -12.48 3.54
C LEU A 7 -9.65 -13.32 2.26
N GLU A 8 -10.18 -14.54 2.34
CA GLU A 8 -10.23 -15.52 1.25
C GLU A 8 -11.38 -16.48 1.53
N ASP A 9 -12.30 -16.66 0.63
CA ASP A 9 -13.46 -17.53 0.83
C ASP A 9 -13.13 -19.03 0.67
N GLU A 10 -12.18 -19.35 -0.23
CA GLU A 10 -11.76 -20.74 -0.42
C GLU A 10 -10.86 -21.20 0.73
N SER A 11 -11.34 -22.13 1.54
CA SER A 11 -10.67 -22.60 2.75
C SER A 11 -9.29 -23.22 2.50
N SER A 12 -9.10 -23.87 1.36
CA SER A 12 -7.81 -24.47 0.97
C SER A 12 -6.76 -23.40 0.69
N ILE A 13 -7.10 -22.36 -0.06
CA ILE A 13 -6.23 -21.22 -0.36
C ILE A 13 -5.97 -20.43 0.92
N ARG A 14 -7.01 -20.15 1.70
CA ARG A 14 -6.86 -19.46 2.98
C ARG A 14 -5.89 -20.18 3.91
N SER A 15 -6.08 -21.50 4.10
CA SER A 15 -5.19 -22.30 4.94
C SER A 15 -3.75 -22.30 4.44
N PHE A 16 -3.54 -22.37 3.13
CA PHE A 16 -2.22 -22.28 2.53
C PHE A 16 -1.53 -20.95 2.86
N ILE A 17 -2.23 -19.82 2.70
CA ILE A 17 -1.72 -18.49 3.04
C ILE A 17 -1.37 -18.42 4.53
N VAL A 18 -2.30 -18.83 5.39
CA VAL A 18 -2.19 -18.75 6.86
C VAL A 18 -0.98 -19.54 7.37
N ILE A 19 -0.80 -20.77 6.91
CA ILE A 19 0.31 -21.62 7.32
C ILE A 19 1.66 -20.95 6.99
N ASN A 20 1.79 -20.39 5.78
CA ASN A 20 3.04 -19.77 5.35
C ASN A 20 3.33 -18.46 6.09
N LEU A 21 2.33 -17.62 6.33
CA LEU A 21 2.49 -16.39 7.11
C LEU A 21 2.81 -16.67 8.57
N ARG A 22 2.18 -17.70 9.19
CA ARG A 22 2.52 -18.12 10.56
C ARG A 22 3.95 -18.64 10.66
N ARG A 23 4.43 -19.41 9.66
CA ARG A 23 5.84 -19.84 9.58
C ARG A 23 6.81 -18.67 9.45
N ALA A 24 6.40 -17.59 8.81
CA ALA A 24 7.16 -16.35 8.71
C ALA A 24 7.11 -15.48 9.99
N GLY A 25 6.41 -15.92 11.04
CA GLY A 25 6.34 -15.25 12.34
C GLY A 25 5.22 -14.22 12.47
N TYR A 26 4.21 -14.26 11.61
CA TYR A 26 3.04 -13.40 11.70
C TYR A 26 1.93 -14.03 12.54
N GLU A 27 1.21 -13.20 13.27
CA GLU A 27 -0.11 -13.53 13.81
C GLU A 27 -1.16 -13.29 12.72
N VAL A 28 -1.94 -14.30 12.38
CA VAL A 28 -2.88 -14.23 11.25
C VAL A 28 -4.31 -14.29 11.77
N ILE A 29 -5.08 -13.27 11.42
CA ILE A 29 -6.54 -13.21 11.60
C ILE A 29 -7.18 -13.64 10.29
N GLU A 30 -8.10 -14.57 10.34
CA GLU A 30 -8.76 -15.17 9.18
C GLU A 30 -10.18 -14.62 9.01
N ALA A 31 -10.59 -14.43 7.77
CA ALA A 31 -11.96 -14.09 7.40
C ALA A 31 -12.34 -14.81 6.10
N GLY A 32 -13.54 -15.37 6.04
CA GLY A 32 -14.07 -16.03 4.86
C GLY A 32 -15.01 -15.15 4.03
N THR A 33 -15.46 -14.02 4.59
CA THR A 33 -16.34 -13.06 3.92
C THR A 33 -15.85 -11.63 4.15
N GLY A 34 -16.25 -10.73 3.27
CA GLY A 34 -15.87 -9.31 3.41
C GLY A 34 -16.45 -8.66 4.66
N GLU A 35 -17.65 -9.05 5.04
CA GLU A 35 -18.32 -8.60 6.27
C GLU A 35 -17.53 -9.00 7.51
N GLU A 36 -17.12 -10.28 7.57
CA GLU A 36 -16.29 -10.82 8.65
C GLU A 36 -14.95 -10.09 8.73
N ALA A 37 -14.31 -9.81 7.58
CA ALA A 37 -13.06 -9.08 7.53
C ALA A 37 -13.17 -7.68 8.12
N LEU A 38 -14.25 -6.96 7.82
CA LEU A 38 -14.50 -5.63 8.37
C LEU A 38 -14.76 -5.66 9.89
N GLU A 39 -15.45 -6.69 10.36
CA GLU A 39 -15.68 -6.91 11.79
C GLU A 39 -14.36 -7.21 12.52
N MET A 40 -13.52 -8.09 11.96
CA MET A 40 -12.19 -8.39 12.53
C MET A 40 -11.30 -7.14 12.62
N LEU A 41 -11.37 -6.25 11.62
CA LEU A 41 -10.63 -4.99 11.65
C LEU A 41 -11.10 -4.03 12.74
N GLN A 42 -12.36 -4.07 13.12
CA GLN A 42 -12.88 -3.29 14.25
C GLN A 42 -12.43 -3.86 15.58
N GLN A 43 -12.39 -5.19 15.70
CA GLN A 43 -11.97 -5.89 16.92
C GLN A 43 -10.45 -5.87 17.14
N HIS A 44 -9.66 -5.80 16.07
CA HIS A 44 -8.21 -5.87 16.08
C HIS A 44 -7.56 -4.62 15.48
N SER A 45 -7.48 -3.56 16.25
CA SER A 45 -6.90 -2.26 15.82
C SER A 45 -5.39 -2.33 15.53
N ASP A 46 -4.72 -3.39 15.90
CA ASP A 46 -3.29 -3.65 15.71
C ASP A 46 -2.96 -4.43 14.43
N ILE A 47 -3.95 -4.75 13.59
CA ILE A 47 -3.72 -5.27 12.23
C ILE A 47 -2.97 -4.23 11.41
N ARG A 48 -1.86 -4.66 10.79
CA ARG A 48 -0.96 -3.79 10.02
C ARG A 48 -1.05 -4.01 8.51
N VAL A 49 -1.36 -5.22 8.08
CA VAL A 49 -1.50 -5.58 6.68
C VAL A 49 -2.76 -6.42 6.50
N ALA A 50 -3.50 -6.20 5.41
CA ALA A 50 -4.63 -7.00 4.99
C ALA A 50 -4.38 -7.57 3.59
N LEU A 51 -4.53 -8.88 3.45
CA LEU A 51 -4.60 -9.60 2.19
C LEU A 51 -6.08 -9.77 1.84
N LEU A 52 -6.52 -9.24 0.71
CA LEU A 52 -7.92 -9.23 0.32
C LEU A 52 -8.10 -9.93 -1.03
N ASP A 53 -8.80 -11.05 -1.04
CA ASP A 53 -9.26 -11.63 -2.32
C ASP A 53 -10.26 -10.67 -2.99
N VAL A 54 -10.10 -10.50 -4.28
CA VAL A 54 -10.99 -9.66 -5.11
C VAL A 54 -12.34 -10.35 -5.30
N MET A 55 -12.33 -11.64 -5.59
CA MET A 55 -13.52 -12.40 -6.00
C MET A 55 -14.16 -13.11 -4.81
N LEU A 56 -15.08 -12.41 -4.15
CA LEU A 56 -15.79 -12.93 -2.99
C LEU A 56 -17.31 -12.92 -3.22
N PRO A 57 -18.06 -13.87 -2.65
CA PRO A 57 -19.51 -13.74 -2.57
C PRO A 57 -19.89 -12.63 -1.59
N GLY A 58 -20.94 -11.88 -1.90
CA GLY A 58 -21.37 -10.72 -1.09
C GLY A 58 -20.61 -9.45 -1.44
N ILE A 59 -20.01 -8.79 -0.46
CA ILE A 59 -19.14 -7.64 -0.73
C ILE A 59 -17.78 -8.12 -1.22
N ASP A 60 -17.35 -7.59 -2.37
CA ASP A 60 -16.08 -7.94 -2.98
C ASP A 60 -14.87 -7.30 -2.26
N GLY A 61 -13.66 -7.74 -2.61
CA GLY A 61 -12.44 -7.22 -2.01
C GLY A 61 -12.20 -5.75 -2.30
N PHE A 62 -12.70 -5.20 -3.40
CA PHE A 62 -12.59 -3.77 -3.71
C PHE A 62 -13.45 -2.93 -2.77
N GLU A 63 -14.67 -3.38 -2.47
CA GLU A 63 -15.55 -2.71 -1.53
C GLU A 63 -14.96 -2.76 -0.11
N VAL A 64 -14.41 -3.91 0.30
CA VAL A 64 -13.69 -4.03 1.59
C VAL A 64 -12.53 -3.04 1.65
N CYS A 65 -11.71 -2.96 0.60
CA CYS A 65 -10.59 -2.01 0.49
C CYS A 65 -11.08 -0.55 0.63
N ARG A 66 -12.14 -0.16 -0.06
CA ARG A 66 -12.73 1.19 0.03
C ARG A 66 -13.17 1.53 1.45
N ARG A 67 -13.86 0.60 2.12
CA ARG A 67 -14.33 0.79 3.52
C ARG A 67 -13.16 0.90 4.50
N ILE A 68 -12.12 0.11 4.32
CA ILE A 68 -10.89 0.24 5.11
C ILE A 68 -10.28 1.63 4.89
N ARG A 69 -10.14 2.08 3.65
CA ARG A 69 -9.53 3.38 3.35
C ARG A 69 -10.32 4.59 3.85
N ALA A 70 -11.64 4.46 3.93
CA ALA A 70 -12.49 5.50 4.53
C ALA A 70 -12.15 5.75 6.01
N THR A 71 -11.81 4.69 6.74
CA THR A 71 -11.57 4.74 8.19
C THR A 71 -10.08 4.71 8.56
N ASN A 72 -9.27 3.95 7.83
CA ASN A 72 -7.86 3.75 8.14
C ASN A 72 -6.97 3.75 6.88
N SER A 73 -6.22 4.84 6.69
CA SER A 73 -5.26 4.96 5.58
C SER A 73 -3.93 4.22 5.83
N ARG A 74 -3.67 3.78 7.08
CA ARG A 74 -2.36 3.25 7.48
C ARG A 74 -2.20 1.74 7.31
N ILE A 75 -3.28 0.98 7.21
CA ILE A 75 -3.20 -0.47 6.95
C ILE A 75 -2.62 -0.68 5.55
N GLY A 76 -1.58 -1.51 5.43
CA GLY A 76 -1.10 -1.98 4.13
C GLY A 76 -2.11 -2.93 3.51
N ILE A 77 -2.49 -2.73 2.25
CA ILE A 77 -3.46 -3.59 1.57
C ILE A 77 -2.82 -4.23 0.34
N ILE A 78 -2.87 -5.55 0.29
CA ILE A 78 -2.50 -6.36 -0.88
C ILE A 78 -3.76 -7.02 -1.42
N MET A 79 -4.09 -6.77 -2.69
CA MET A 79 -5.18 -7.48 -3.37
C MET A 79 -4.69 -8.80 -3.93
N LEU A 80 -5.46 -9.86 -3.74
CA LEU A 80 -5.26 -11.17 -4.38
C LEU A 80 -6.21 -11.26 -5.57
N THR A 81 -5.69 -11.47 -6.78
CA THR A 81 -6.49 -11.41 -8.01
C THR A 81 -6.18 -12.57 -8.95
N ALA A 82 -7.14 -12.96 -9.79
CA ALA A 82 -6.92 -13.94 -10.83
C ALA A 82 -6.13 -13.33 -12.01
N ARG A 83 -5.34 -14.15 -12.70
CA ARG A 83 -4.39 -13.74 -13.75
C ARG A 83 -5.03 -13.06 -14.98
N SER A 84 -6.34 -13.23 -15.18
CA SER A 84 -7.06 -12.83 -16.40
C SER A 84 -7.57 -11.39 -16.40
N GLN A 85 -7.37 -10.63 -15.32
CA GLN A 85 -8.04 -9.34 -15.13
C GLN A 85 -7.03 -8.21 -14.90
N GLU A 86 -6.32 -7.81 -15.99
CA GLU A 86 -5.48 -6.60 -15.93
C GLU A 86 -6.26 -5.35 -15.52
N MET A 87 -7.55 -5.27 -15.89
CA MET A 87 -8.46 -4.20 -15.46
C MET A 87 -8.64 -4.19 -13.93
N ASP A 88 -8.66 -5.35 -13.27
CA ASP A 88 -8.82 -5.43 -11.82
C ASP A 88 -7.58 -4.95 -11.08
N LYS A 89 -6.38 -5.13 -11.65
CA LYS A 89 -5.14 -4.61 -11.07
C LYS A 89 -5.15 -3.08 -10.98
N VAL A 90 -5.52 -2.41 -12.07
CA VAL A 90 -5.61 -0.93 -12.10
C VAL A 90 -6.75 -0.45 -11.21
N THR A 91 -7.92 -1.11 -11.26
CA THR A 91 -9.07 -0.77 -10.43
C THR A 91 -8.76 -0.96 -8.95
N GLY A 92 -8.14 -2.08 -8.57
CA GLY A 92 -7.74 -2.38 -7.19
C GLY A 92 -6.75 -1.37 -6.63
N LEU A 93 -5.73 -1.03 -7.40
CA LEU A 93 -4.77 0.00 -7.01
C LEU A 93 -5.43 1.38 -6.93
N MET A 94 -6.35 1.71 -7.83
CA MET A 94 -7.10 2.99 -7.78
C MET A 94 -8.08 3.06 -6.61
N THR A 95 -8.58 1.93 -6.08
CA THR A 95 -9.43 1.88 -4.88
C THR A 95 -8.66 2.10 -3.57
N GLY A 96 -7.33 2.04 -3.61
CA GLY A 96 -6.52 2.32 -2.44
C GLY A 96 -5.61 1.19 -1.99
N ALA A 97 -5.55 0.06 -2.70
CA ALA A 97 -4.58 -1.00 -2.41
C ALA A 97 -3.13 -0.51 -2.61
N ASP A 98 -2.22 -1.03 -1.84
CA ASP A 98 -0.79 -0.70 -1.89
C ASP A 98 -0.03 -1.63 -2.82
N ASP A 99 -0.54 -2.84 -3.01
CA ASP A 99 0.05 -3.87 -3.86
C ASP A 99 -1.02 -4.86 -4.33
N TYR A 100 -0.67 -5.71 -5.30
CA TYR A 100 -1.49 -6.83 -5.74
C TYR A 100 -0.63 -8.06 -6.02
N VAL A 101 -1.23 -9.23 -5.87
CA VAL A 101 -0.62 -10.52 -6.16
C VAL A 101 -1.57 -11.33 -7.04
N THR A 102 -1.07 -11.86 -8.15
CA THR A 102 -1.88 -12.69 -9.04
C THR A 102 -1.85 -14.15 -8.63
N LYS A 103 -3.01 -14.78 -8.57
CA LYS A 103 -3.14 -16.23 -8.37
C LYS A 103 -2.79 -16.98 -9.68
N PRO A 104 -2.04 -18.09 -9.65
CA PRO A 104 -1.39 -18.69 -8.47
C PRO A 104 -0.11 -17.94 -8.09
N PHE A 105 0.17 -17.83 -6.80
CA PHE A 105 1.36 -17.18 -6.24
C PHE A 105 2.20 -18.16 -5.42
N SER A 106 3.49 -17.87 -5.29
CA SER A 106 4.35 -18.61 -4.40
C SER A 106 4.28 -18.08 -2.96
N PRO A 107 4.48 -18.94 -1.92
CA PRO A 107 4.57 -18.48 -0.54
C PRO A 107 5.66 -17.43 -0.33
N ALA A 108 6.80 -17.60 -0.99
CA ALA A 108 7.93 -16.68 -0.89
C ALA A 108 7.58 -15.28 -1.42
N GLU A 109 6.90 -15.22 -2.58
CA GLU A 109 6.43 -13.96 -3.16
C GLU A 109 5.46 -13.25 -2.22
N LEU A 110 4.42 -13.96 -1.74
CA LEU A 110 3.42 -13.38 -0.85
C LEU A 110 4.06 -12.86 0.44
N THR A 111 4.93 -13.65 1.07
CA THR A 111 5.62 -13.28 2.30
C THR A 111 6.51 -12.05 2.08
N ALA A 112 7.28 -12.01 1.00
CA ALA A 112 8.15 -10.86 0.68
C ALA A 112 7.35 -9.55 0.53
N ARG A 113 6.16 -9.61 -0.07
CA ARG A 113 5.28 -8.44 -0.22
C ARG A 113 4.69 -7.99 1.11
N VAL A 114 4.26 -8.94 1.96
CA VAL A 114 3.80 -8.64 3.33
C VAL A 114 4.94 -8.01 4.14
N ASP A 115 6.15 -8.56 4.07
CA ASP A 115 7.33 -8.02 4.75
C ASP A 115 7.64 -6.59 4.30
N ALA A 116 7.54 -6.31 3.01
CA ALA A 116 7.76 -4.97 2.46
C ALA A 116 6.77 -3.94 3.05
N LEU A 117 5.48 -4.26 3.13
CA LEU A 117 4.49 -3.39 3.76
C LEU A 117 4.67 -3.31 5.28
N MET A 118 5.03 -4.41 5.95
CA MET A 118 5.28 -4.43 7.39
C MET A 118 6.48 -3.58 7.81
N ARG A 119 7.56 -3.55 7.02
CA ARG A 119 8.72 -2.68 7.30
C ARG A 119 8.32 -1.21 7.29
N ARG A 120 7.45 -0.80 6.39
CA ARG A 120 6.94 0.59 6.32
C ARG A 120 6.06 0.94 7.51
N ASN A 121 5.34 -0.05 8.06
CA ASN A 121 4.47 0.12 9.23
C ASN A 121 5.19 0.17 10.57
N GLY A 122 6.38 -0.39 10.65
CA GLY A 122 7.16 -0.43 11.87
C GLY A 122 8.37 0.48 11.76
N GLY A 123 8.23 1.77 12.03
CA GLY A 123 9.34 2.70 12.05
C GLY A 123 10.54 2.14 12.83
N SER A 124 11.49 1.54 12.14
CA SER A 124 12.80 1.20 12.64
C SER A 124 13.79 1.88 11.72
N MET A 125 14.34 2.92 12.19
CA MET A 125 15.67 3.53 12.05
C MET A 125 15.52 5.03 12.29
N GLU A 126 16.19 5.51 13.32
CA GLU A 126 16.64 6.88 13.59
C GLU A 126 16.00 7.96 12.68
N GLU A 127 14.73 8.28 12.94
CA GLU A 127 14.09 9.45 12.35
C GLU A 127 14.71 10.69 13.01
N ARG A 128 15.88 11.09 12.48
CA ARG A 128 16.48 12.39 12.76
C ARG A 128 15.57 13.45 12.16
N SER A 129 15.13 14.36 13.03
CA SER A 129 14.31 15.54 12.77
C SER A 129 12.85 15.31 12.40
N GLY A 130 11.95 15.98 13.14
CA GLY A 130 10.52 15.76 13.09
C GLY A 130 9.78 16.27 11.86
N GLU A 131 10.37 17.14 11.00
CA GLU A 131 9.65 17.81 9.93
C GLU A 131 10.54 18.06 8.71
N ILE A 132 9.97 17.84 7.51
CA ILE A 132 10.55 18.21 6.22
C ILE A 132 9.62 19.24 5.60
N SER A 133 10.13 20.45 5.37
CA SER A 133 9.38 21.55 4.78
C SER A 133 9.85 21.84 3.34
N GLN A 134 8.91 21.71 2.42
CA GLN A 134 9.06 22.09 1.00
C GLN A 134 7.77 22.80 0.59
N PRO A 135 7.68 24.13 0.77
CA PRO A 135 6.42 24.81 0.52
C PRO A 135 5.79 24.48 -0.85
N PRO A 136 4.48 24.19 -0.94
CA PRO A 136 3.46 24.38 0.11
C PRO A 136 3.28 23.19 1.08
N PHE A 137 4.22 22.22 1.08
CA PHE A 137 4.12 20.98 1.86
C PHE A 137 4.93 21.04 3.15
N LEU A 138 4.33 20.46 4.21
CA LEU A 138 4.98 20.14 5.48
C LEU A 138 4.75 18.67 5.78
N LEU A 139 5.82 17.88 5.85
CA LEU A 139 5.78 16.46 6.15
C LEU A 139 6.32 16.23 7.55
N ASN A 140 5.49 15.68 8.46
CA ASN A 140 5.89 15.30 9.80
C ASN A 140 6.30 13.83 9.80
N THR A 141 7.58 13.57 10.07
CA THR A 141 8.14 12.21 10.02
C THR A 141 7.76 11.38 11.24
N ARG A 142 7.53 11.99 12.41
CA ARG A 142 7.13 11.30 13.64
C ARG A 142 5.71 10.78 13.56
N ASN A 143 4.78 11.66 13.13
CA ASN A 143 3.36 11.31 13.02
C ASN A 143 3.01 10.70 11.66
N ARG A 144 3.95 10.76 10.69
CA ARG A 144 3.76 10.29 9.30
C ARG A 144 2.56 10.97 8.64
N THR A 145 2.48 12.28 8.76
CA THR A 145 1.43 13.12 8.21
C THR A 145 1.99 14.09 7.19
N LEU A 146 1.15 14.48 6.23
CA LEU A 146 1.44 15.51 5.25
C LEU A 146 0.39 16.61 5.37
N GLU A 147 0.84 17.85 5.29
CA GLU A 147 -0.01 19.03 5.12
C GLU A 147 0.35 19.75 3.82
N LYS A 148 -0.67 20.30 3.14
CA LYS A 148 -0.52 21.26 2.02
C LYS A 148 -1.19 22.56 2.42
N ASN A 149 -0.44 23.66 2.48
CA ASN A 149 -0.93 24.96 2.94
C ASN A 149 -1.63 24.88 4.31
N GLY A 150 -1.09 24.11 5.25
CA GLY A 150 -1.67 23.92 6.59
C GLY A 150 -2.91 23.02 6.65
N LYS A 151 -3.31 22.41 5.52
CA LYS A 151 -4.44 21.47 5.48
C LYS A 151 -3.92 20.03 5.41
N PRO A 152 -4.45 19.11 6.23
CA PRO A 152 -3.99 17.73 6.24
C PRO A 152 -4.37 17.01 4.95
N VAL A 153 -3.40 16.24 4.39
CA VAL A 153 -3.58 15.37 3.23
C VAL A 153 -3.51 13.92 3.68
N LYS A 154 -4.61 13.16 3.47
CA LYS A 154 -4.66 11.73 3.83
C LYS A 154 -3.88 10.88 2.82
N LEU A 155 -2.75 10.35 3.23
CA LEU A 155 -1.93 9.46 2.43
C LEU A 155 -2.00 8.03 2.96
N THR A 156 -1.92 7.06 2.04
CA THR A 156 -1.58 5.68 2.40
C THR A 156 -0.11 5.62 2.78
N GLN A 157 0.33 4.50 3.31
CA GLN A 157 1.73 4.34 3.71
C GLN A 157 2.70 4.40 2.53
N VAL A 158 2.31 3.84 1.39
CA VAL A 158 3.10 3.86 0.16
C VAL A 158 3.16 5.30 -0.38
N GLU A 159 2.03 5.98 -0.45
CA GLU A 159 1.99 7.40 -0.87
C GLU A 159 2.82 8.30 0.03
N TYR A 160 2.78 8.08 1.35
CA TYR A 160 3.63 8.79 2.29
C TYR A 160 5.11 8.52 2.03
N SER A 161 5.50 7.26 1.80
CA SER A 161 6.89 6.90 1.53
C SER A 161 7.40 7.53 0.24
N ILE A 162 6.57 7.56 -0.81
CA ILE A 162 6.88 8.23 -2.08
C ILE A 162 7.02 9.75 -1.87
N MET A 163 6.07 10.37 -1.17
CA MET A 163 6.11 11.81 -0.91
C MET A 163 7.36 12.20 -0.10
N ARG A 164 7.66 11.45 0.95
CA ARG A 164 8.87 11.64 1.74
C ARG A 164 10.13 11.56 0.89
N MET A 165 10.23 10.53 0.06
CA MET A 165 11.37 10.35 -0.85
C MET A 165 11.57 11.56 -1.77
N PHE A 166 10.50 12.09 -2.37
CA PHE A 166 10.61 13.29 -3.20
C PHE A 166 10.99 14.53 -2.39
N MET A 167 10.41 14.72 -1.21
CA MET A 167 10.73 15.86 -0.34
C MET A 167 12.16 15.81 0.22
N GLU A 168 12.73 14.63 0.37
CA GLU A 168 14.15 14.43 0.75
C GLU A 168 15.12 14.62 -0.43
N ASN A 169 14.62 14.60 -1.68
CA ASN A 169 15.40 14.72 -2.91
C ASN A 169 14.84 15.80 -3.88
N PRO A 170 14.68 17.05 -3.42
CA PRO A 170 14.08 18.08 -4.26
C PRO A 170 14.91 18.35 -5.52
N GLY A 171 14.24 18.46 -6.67
CA GLY A 171 14.86 18.72 -7.96
C GLY A 171 15.61 17.54 -8.58
N LYS A 172 15.68 16.39 -7.91
CA LYS A 172 16.29 15.18 -8.46
C LYS A 172 15.27 14.40 -9.28
N ALA A 173 15.64 14.05 -10.53
CA ALA A 173 14.90 13.07 -11.31
C ALA A 173 15.17 11.65 -10.76
N LEU A 174 14.11 10.85 -10.62
CA LEU A 174 14.17 9.47 -10.15
C LEU A 174 13.50 8.55 -11.17
N SER A 175 14.15 7.46 -11.53
CA SER A 175 13.55 6.47 -12.42
C SER A 175 12.50 5.65 -11.69
N ARG A 176 11.65 4.94 -12.45
CA ARG A 176 10.65 4.02 -11.86
C ARG A 176 11.30 2.92 -11.04
N GLU A 177 12.42 2.41 -11.51
CA GLU A 177 13.22 1.40 -10.83
C GLU A 177 13.79 1.94 -9.52
N GLU A 178 14.36 3.15 -9.52
CA GLU A 178 14.87 3.80 -8.31
C GLU A 178 13.73 4.00 -7.29
N ILE A 179 12.56 4.46 -7.73
CA ILE A 179 11.38 4.62 -6.86
C ILE A 179 10.93 3.26 -6.32
N LEU A 180 10.87 2.22 -7.17
CA LEU A 180 10.49 0.87 -6.76
C LEU A 180 11.44 0.34 -5.68
N ASP A 181 12.75 0.41 -5.92
CA ASP A 181 13.78 -0.06 -4.99
C ASP A 181 13.75 0.67 -3.65
N LEU A 182 13.59 2.00 -3.68
CA LEU A 182 13.57 2.81 -2.46
C LEU A 182 12.29 2.62 -1.64
N VAL A 183 11.15 2.47 -2.30
CA VAL A 183 9.84 2.37 -1.64
C VAL A 183 9.45 0.94 -1.37
N TRP A 184 9.63 0.00 -2.29
CA TRP A 184 9.24 -1.41 -2.11
C TRP A 184 10.40 -2.32 -1.68
N GLY A 185 11.64 -1.92 -1.97
CA GLY A 185 12.84 -2.68 -1.67
C GLY A 185 13.39 -3.40 -2.90
N ARG A 186 14.71 -3.64 -2.92
CA ARG A 186 15.42 -4.26 -4.07
C ARG A 186 14.97 -5.68 -4.39
N ASP A 187 14.45 -6.38 -3.39
CA ASP A 187 13.96 -7.75 -3.54
C ASP A 187 12.47 -7.81 -3.87
N TYR A 188 11.89 -6.70 -4.35
CA TYR A 188 10.48 -6.65 -4.71
C TYR A 188 10.24 -7.27 -6.08
N PHE A 189 9.38 -8.28 -6.15
CA PHE A 189 9.06 -9.04 -7.37
C PHE A 189 7.86 -8.49 -8.17
N GLY A 190 7.43 -7.27 -7.90
CA GLY A 190 6.27 -6.67 -8.58
C GLY A 190 6.61 -5.94 -9.87
N GLU A 191 5.56 -5.54 -10.58
CA GLU A 191 5.65 -4.81 -11.84
C GLU A 191 5.92 -3.31 -11.59
N LEU A 192 6.72 -2.67 -12.45
CA LEU A 192 6.99 -1.22 -12.40
C LEU A 192 5.71 -0.36 -12.46
N LYS A 193 4.64 -0.88 -13.07
CA LYS A 193 3.34 -0.22 -13.16
C LYS A 193 2.74 0.19 -11.81
N ILE A 194 3.14 -0.48 -10.71
CA ILE A 194 2.71 -0.08 -9.36
C ILE A 194 3.20 1.32 -9.00
N VAL A 195 4.36 1.72 -9.49
CA VAL A 195 4.91 3.07 -9.31
C VAL A 195 3.99 4.09 -9.99
N ASP A 196 3.66 3.87 -11.26
CA ASP A 196 2.82 4.81 -12.04
C ASP A 196 1.45 5.02 -11.39
N VAL A 197 0.83 3.94 -10.91
CA VAL A 197 -0.48 4.02 -10.24
C VAL A 197 -0.39 4.82 -8.93
N ASN A 198 0.62 4.58 -8.12
CA ASN A 198 0.81 5.30 -6.86
C ASN A 198 1.18 6.78 -7.10
N ILE A 199 2.00 7.09 -8.11
CA ILE A 199 2.27 8.47 -8.54
C ILE A 199 0.98 9.17 -8.97
N ARG A 200 0.14 8.51 -9.80
CA ARG A 200 -1.15 9.06 -10.21
C ARG A 200 -2.06 9.35 -9.02
N ARG A 201 -2.16 8.42 -8.07
CA ARG A 201 -2.96 8.61 -6.84
C ARG A 201 -2.43 9.74 -5.98
N LEU A 202 -1.11 9.84 -5.84
CA LEU A 202 -0.48 10.91 -5.09
C LEU A 202 -0.76 12.27 -5.75
N ARG A 203 -0.60 12.37 -7.08
CA ARG A 203 -0.95 13.58 -7.84
C ARG A 203 -2.40 14.01 -7.63
N LEU A 204 -3.35 13.08 -7.64
CA LEU A 204 -4.76 13.39 -7.37
C LEU A 204 -5.00 14.02 -5.99
N LYS A 205 -4.11 13.80 -5.04
CA LYS A 205 -4.22 14.32 -3.66
C LYS A 205 -3.47 15.62 -3.43
N ILE A 206 -2.36 15.83 -4.15
CA ILE A 206 -1.45 16.95 -3.88
C ILE A 206 -1.42 18.03 -4.97
N GLU A 207 -1.69 17.68 -6.23
CA GLU A 207 -1.71 18.62 -7.35
C GLU A 207 -3.05 19.35 -7.42
N ASP A 208 -3.03 20.58 -7.89
CA ASP A 208 -4.27 21.32 -8.20
C ASP A 208 -4.88 20.80 -9.51
N ASN A 209 -4.03 20.34 -10.44
CA ASN A 209 -4.43 19.63 -11.65
C ASN A 209 -3.51 18.41 -11.87
N ALA A 210 -4.03 17.22 -11.60
CA ALA A 210 -3.25 15.98 -11.68
C ALA A 210 -2.83 15.60 -13.12
N THR A 211 -3.52 16.14 -14.15
CA THR A 211 -3.16 15.91 -15.56
C THR A 211 -2.07 16.86 -16.06
N ASN A 212 -1.88 17.98 -15.37
CA ASN A 212 -0.79 18.93 -15.60
C ASN A 212 -0.08 19.21 -14.26
N PRO A 213 0.69 18.25 -13.75
CA PRO A 213 1.28 18.32 -12.41
C PRO A 213 2.41 19.37 -12.35
N THR A 214 2.47 20.08 -11.23
CA THR A 214 3.48 21.11 -10.96
C THR A 214 4.49 20.69 -9.90
N PHE A 215 4.12 19.79 -8.99
CA PHE A 215 5.00 19.34 -7.90
C PHE A 215 5.74 18.06 -8.27
N ILE A 216 5.03 17.06 -8.82
CA ILE A 216 5.64 15.81 -9.29
C ILE A 216 5.52 15.76 -10.81
N SER A 217 6.50 16.35 -11.48
CA SER A 217 6.55 16.40 -12.96
C SER A 217 7.15 15.11 -13.54
N THR A 218 6.85 14.84 -14.82
CA THR A 218 7.46 13.73 -15.55
C THR A 218 8.68 14.24 -16.31
N VAL A 219 9.81 13.56 -16.16
CA VAL A 219 11.02 13.79 -16.95
C VAL A 219 11.04 12.78 -18.09
N TRP A 220 10.63 13.21 -19.29
CA TRP A 220 10.51 12.35 -20.46
C TRP A 220 11.81 11.62 -20.79
N GLY A 221 11.71 10.31 -20.97
CA GLY A 221 12.84 9.44 -21.22
C GLY A 221 13.66 9.01 -20.00
N TYR A 222 13.27 9.48 -18.81
CA TYR A 222 13.96 9.09 -17.57
C TYR A 222 12.97 8.62 -16.48
N GLY A 223 12.02 9.46 -16.06
CA GLY A 223 11.12 9.14 -14.96
C GLY A 223 9.92 10.09 -14.79
#